data_1a84f48d7600af472831822e0fef34b1
#
_entry.id   1a84f48d7600af472831822e0fef34b1
#
_cell.length_a   1.000
_cell.length_b   1.000
_cell.length_c   1.000
_cell.angle_alpha   90.00
_cell.angle_beta   90.00
_cell.angle_gamma   90.00
#
_symmetry.space_group_name_H-M   'P 1'
#
loop_
_entity.id
_entity.type
_entity.pdbx_description
1 polymer ?
#
loop_
_entity_poly.entity_id
_entity_poly.type
_entity_poly.pdbx_seq_one_letter_code
_entity_poly.pdbx_strand_id
1 'polypeptide(L)'
;MTGPLPRGGTLLLAATAGTAIANNYAIQPELTSVASDLGVPLAVIGLVPTAALTGCMTGFALLLPLTDRLAPNRLVGIQLTALAAALALAAAAPDAGVLLAAYLLIGAAASVAAQASSIAGRHAPTGRRGAGVATVAAGMSAGILLSRLAGGALGGAIGWRRMLLVFAVLALLGAIAAATLLPRQRPHAERGYRAALASLPPLLRRFPELRRAVATGGLWYFAFNLIWVTLALALAQPPHSLGPGAIGLYSLAGLLGFAALPLTGRLTDRYAPGTVIVASMLAAAAGTALLASGLGNPLVTALALAVFDAGCFAAQAANQSRIIALAPDRAGSLSSVYLVLYFTSGAVGTAVAAPLLDALGWRGISLTALAALLVAAAVGSRSLRVPAHGPDPAGPRAAGAGSSTPVRRSRL
;
A
#
# COMPACT_ATOMS: atom_id res chain seq x y z
N MET A 1 -25.58 -14.54 -6.17
CA MET A 1 -24.34 -14.90 -6.89
C MET A 1 -23.84 -13.66 -7.61
N THR A 2 -22.64 -13.20 -7.26
CA THR A 2 -22.01 -12.04 -7.94
C THR A 2 -21.55 -12.49 -9.33
N GLY A 3 -21.98 -11.80 -10.40
CA GLY A 3 -21.55 -12.12 -11.75
C GLY A 3 -20.03 -12.00 -11.93
N PRO A 4 -19.41 -12.75 -12.85
CA PRO A 4 -17.99 -12.70 -13.11
C PRO A 4 -17.58 -11.32 -13.65
N LEU A 5 -16.31 -10.93 -13.42
CA LEU A 5 -15.74 -9.74 -14.05
C LEU A 5 -15.74 -9.90 -15.57
N PRO A 6 -16.00 -8.83 -16.34
CA PRO A 6 -15.84 -8.85 -17.79
C PRO A 6 -14.38 -9.16 -18.17
N ARG A 7 -14.15 -9.59 -19.42
CA ARG A 7 -12.79 -9.78 -19.95
C ARG A 7 -12.01 -8.47 -19.79
N GLY A 8 -10.85 -8.54 -19.14
CA GLY A 8 -10.05 -7.34 -18.80
C GLY A 8 -10.48 -6.59 -17.53
N GLY A 9 -11.58 -6.96 -16.85
CA GLY A 9 -12.03 -6.28 -15.63
C GLY A 9 -11.00 -6.28 -14.50
N THR A 10 -10.21 -7.35 -14.36
CA THR A 10 -9.10 -7.39 -13.39
C THR A 10 -7.98 -6.42 -13.76
N LEU A 11 -7.66 -6.29 -15.05
CA LEU A 11 -6.67 -5.31 -15.53
C LEU A 11 -7.18 -3.87 -15.34
N LEU A 12 -8.46 -3.62 -15.56
CA LEU A 12 -9.07 -2.32 -15.27
C LEU A 12 -8.95 -1.99 -13.78
N LEU A 13 -9.24 -2.94 -12.89
CA LEU A 13 -9.08 -2.75 -11.45
C LEU A 13 -7.62 -2.53 -11.06
N ALA A 14 -6.66 -3.21 -11.70
CA ALA A 14 -5.24 -2.99 -11.49
C ALA A 14 -4.80 -1.59 -11.95
N ALA A 15 -5.22 -1.17 -13.13
CA ALA A 15 -4.94 0.17 -13.66
C ALA A 15 -5.56 1.26 -12.78
N THR A 16 -6.83 1.10 -12.37
CA THR A 16 -7.53 2.02 -11.46
C THR A 16 -6.84 2.13 -10.10
N ALA A 17 -6.43 0.98 -9.53
CA ALA A 17 -5.74 0.95 -8.26
C ALA A 17 -4.36 1.62 -8.36
N GLY A 18 -3.63 1.36 -9.45
CA GLY A 18 -2.35 1.99 -9.73
C GLY A 18 -2.48 3.50 -9.91
N THR A 19 -3.43 3.96 -10.73
CA THR A 19 -3.70 5.39 -10.92
C THR A 19 -4.10 6.08 -9.62
N ALA A 20 -4.96 5.46 -8.81
CA ALA A 20 -5.40 6.06 -7.57
C ALA A 20 -4.26 6.23 -6.56
N ILE A 21 -3.49 5.17 -6.30
CA ILE A 21 -2.39 5.22 -5.33
C ILE A 21 -1.21 6.09 -5.81
N ALA A 22 -1.01 6.20 -7.12
CA ALA A 22 0.02 7.02 -7.75
C ALA A 22 -0.02 8.48 -7.26
N ASN A 23 -1.22 9.02 -7.06
CA ASN A 23 -1.42 10.43 -6.70
C ASN A 23 -0.90 10.80 -5.31
N ASN A 24 -0.67 9.82 -4.43
CA ASN A 24 -0.05 10.08 -3.13
C ASN A 24 1.47 10.33 -3.23
N TYR A 25 2.09 9.95 -4.35
CA TYR A 25 3.53 9.97 -4.51
C TYR A 25 4.02 10.86 -5.65
N ALA A 26 3.17 11.15 -6.64
CA ALA A 26 3.52 11.90 -7.84
C ALA A 26 4.04 13.33 -7.55
N ILE A 27 3.59 13.96 -6.46
CA ILE A 27 4.01 15.31 -6.06
C ILE A 27 5.41 15.32 -5.40
N GLN A 28 5.94 14.18 -4.94
CA GLN A 28 7.14 14.16 -4.12
C GLN A 28 8.37 14.78 -4.81
N PRO A 29 8.64 14.58 -6.10
CA PRO A 29 9.74 15.26 -6.79
C PRO A 29 9.55 16.78 -6.90
N GLU A 30 8.30 17.27 -6.78
CA GLU A 30 7.93 18.67 -6.98
C GLU A 30 7.85 19.49 -5.69
N LEU A 31 8.12 18.91 -4.52
CA LEU A 31 7.90 19.58 -3.24
C LEU A 31 8.63 20.95 -3.15
N THR A 32 9.84 21.06 -3.70
CA THR A 32 10.59 22.31 -3.72
C THR A 32 9.99 23.34 -4.68
N SER A 33 9.56 22.89 -5.88
CA SER A 33 8.87 23.75 -6.85
C SER A 33 7.56 24.31 -6.28
N VAL A 34 6.79 23.44 -5.60
CA VAL A 34 5.53 23.82 -4.93
C VAL A 34 5.80 24.82 -3.80
N ALA A 35 6.81 24.60 -2.97
CA ALA A 35 7.18 25.50 -1.89
C ALA A 35 7.56 26.89 -2.42
N SER A 36 8.36 26.93 -3.48
CA SER A 36 8.76 28.19 -4.16
C SER A 36 7.56 28.92 -4.78
N ASP A 37 6.66 28.18 -5.48
CA ASP A 37 5.48 28.77 -6.15
C ASP A 37 4.47 29.36 -5.16
N LEU A 38 4.27 28.72 -4.00
CA LEU A 38 3.37 29.17 -2.95
C LEU A 38 4.01 30.13 -1.95
N GLY A 39 5.33 30.38 -2.04
CA GLY A 39 6.06 31.27 -1.14
C GLY A 39 6.08 30.81 0.33
N VAL A 40 6.08 29.50 0.57
CA VAL A 40 6.02 28.91 1.93
C VAL A 40 7.27 28.07 2.24
N PRO A 41 7.62 27.91 3.53
CA PRO A 41 8.73 27.07 3.93
C PRO A 41 8.57 25.61 3.46
N LEU A 42 9.66 24.97 3.07
CA LEU A 42 9.69 23.58 2.63
C LEU A 42 9.13 22.61 3.69
N ALA A 43 9.31 22.92 4.98
CA ALA A 43 8.75 22.16 6.09
C ALA A 43 7.21 22.09 6.03
N VAL A 44 6.54 23.15 5.56
CA VAL A 44 5.07 23.17 5.40
C VAL A 44 4.66 22.29 4.22
N ILE A 45 5.35 22.40 3.08
CA ILE A 45 5.02 21.58 1.90
C ILE A 45 5.43 20.11 2.11
N GLY A 46 6.42 19.84 2.92
CA GLY A 46 6.78 18.49 3.38
C GLY A 46 5.62 17.74 4.08
N LEU A 47 4.58 18.45 4.53
CA LEU A 47 3.35 17.86 5.08
C LEU A 47 2.35 17.38 4.00
N VAL A 48 2.55 17.71 2.74
CA VAL A 48 1.64 17.27 1.65
C VAL A 48 1.58 15.74 1.54
N PRO A 49 2.71 15.00 1.52
CA PRO A 49 2.69 13.54 1.60
C PRO A 49 2.02 13.01 2.89
N THR A 50 2.19 13.72 4.01
CA THR A 50 1.54 13.37 5.29
C THR A 50 0.03 13.49 5.19
N ALA A 51 -0.48 14.57 4.61
CA ALA A 51 -1.90 14.77 4.36
C ALA A 51 -2.47 13.65 3.47
N ALA A 52 -1.77 13.29 2.39
CA ALA A 52 -2.16 12.19 1.51
C ALA A 52 -2.26 10.85 2.26
N LEU A 53 -1.26 10.48 3.04
CA LEU A 53 -1.26 9.21 3.79
C LEU A 53 -2.29 9.19 4.93
N THR A 54 -2.51 10.33 5.59
CA THR A 54 -3.59 10.50 6.59
C THR A 54 -4.96 10.36 5.94
N GLY A 55 -5.13 10.92 4.75
CA GLY A 55 -6.31 10.71 3.92
C GLY A 55 -6.53 9.24 3.57
N CYS A 56 -5.49 8.53 3.12
CA CYS A 56 -5.56 7.09 2.85
C CYS A 56 -5.97 6.29 4.09
N MET A 57 -5.38 6.56 5.25
CA MET A 57 -5.75 5.94 6.53
C MET A 57 -7.24 6.13 6.82
N THR A 58 -7.73 7.36 6.70
CA THR A 58 -9.15 7.71 6.89
C THR A 58 -10.03 7.00 5.86
N GLY A 59 -9.61 6.96 4.60
CA GLY A 59 -10.30 6.24 3.53
C GLY A 59 -10.38 4.73 3.77
N PHE A 60 -9.31 4.09 4.23
CA PHE A 60 -9.33 2.67 4.59
C PHE A 60 -10.24 2.39 5.78
N ALA A 61 -10.24 3.27 6.79
CA ALA A 61 -11.12 3.11 7.94
C ALA A 61 -12.60 3.28 7.56
N LEU A 62 -12.94 4.31 6.78
CA LEU A 62 -14.32 4.70 6.54
C LEU A 62 -14.88 4.16 5.20
N LEU A 63 -14.10 4.12 4.13
CA LEU A 63 -14.62 3.81 2.79
C LEU A 63 -14.46 2.32 2.42
N LEU A 64 -13.49 1.60 3.01
CA LEU A 64 -13.29 0.20 2.69
C LEU A 64 -14.53 -0.68 3.02
N PRO A 65 -15.26 -0.49 4.13
CA PRO A 65 -16.48 -1.25 4.41
C PRO A 65 -17.62 -1.01 3.41
N LEU A 66 -17.55 0.06 2.60
CA LEU A 66 -18.53 0.32 1.54
C LEU A 66 -18.42 -0.69 0.37
N THR A 67 -17.29 -1.39 0.27
CA THR A 67 -17.08 -2.45 -0.73
C THR A 67 -18.11 -3.58 -0.61
N ASP A 68 -18.63 -3.80 0.61
CA ASP A 68 -19.65 -4.83 0.87
C ASP A 68 -21.09 -4.33 0.68
N ARG A 69 -21.28 -3.04 0.34
CA ARG A 69 -22.59 -2.37 0.30
C ARG A 69 -22.94 -1.75 -1.02
N LEU A 70 -21.93 -1.26 -1.73
CA LEU A 70 -22.12 -0.57 -3.00
C LEU A 70 -21.71 -1.47 -4.16
N ALA A 71 -22.37 -1.31 -5.28
CA ALA A 71 -21.98 -1.98 -6.51
C ALA A 71 -20.59 -1.48 -6.95
N PRO A 72 -19.71 -2.38 -7.44
CA PRO A 72 -18.33 -2.02 -7.82
C PRO A 72 -18.24 -0.83 -8.77
N ASN A 73 -19.10 -0.76 -9.79
CA ASN A 73 -19.12 0.34 -10.75
C ASN A 73 -19.40 1.70 -10.10
N ARG A 74 -20.35 1.75 -9.15
CA ARG A 74 -20.66 3.00 -8.42
C ARG A 74 -19.57 3.36 -7.44
N LEU A 75 -19.09 2.39 -6.66
CA LEU A 75 -18.08 2.63 -5.62
C LEU A 75 -16.80 3.18 -6.23
N VAL A 76 -16.25 2.49 -7.24
CA VAL A 76 -15.00 2.87 -7.90
C VAL A 76 -15.20 4.15 -8.70
N GLY A 77 -16.32 4.29 -9.42
CA GLY A 77 -16.63 5.48 -10.21
C GLY A 77 -16.73 6.74 -9.35
N ILE A 78 -17.48 6.72 -8.25
CA ILE A 78 -17.62 7.87 -7.33
C ILE A 78 -16.27 8.26 -6.73
N GLN A 79 -15.48 7.28 -6.26
CA GLN A 79 -14.20 7.60 -5.63
C GLN A 79 -13.17 8.16 -6.62
N LEU A 80 -13.12 7.65 -7.86
CA LEU A 80 -12.24 8.22 -8.89
C LEU A 80 -12.71 9.60 -9.37
N THR A 81 -14.01 9.86 -9.40
CA THR A 81 -14.55 11.20 -9.66
C THR A 81 -14.16 12.16 -8.52
N ALA A 82 -14.28 11.72 -7.26
CA ALA A 82 -13.84 12.49 -6.10
C ALA A 82 -12.34 12.75 -6.13
N LEU A 83 -11.53 11.74 -6.55
CA LEU A 83 -10.10 11.89 -6.76
C LEU A 83 -9.78 12.95 -7.82
N ALA A 84 -10.46 12.90 -8.96
CA ALA A 84 -10.28 13.89 -10.03
C ALA A 84 -10.63 15.31 -9.56
N ALA A 85 -11.74 15.47 -8.83
CA ALA A 85 -12.14 16.77 -8.25
C ALA A 85 -11.11 17.27 -7.22
N ALA A 86 -10.60 16.39 -6.35
CA ALA A 86 -9.57 16.74 -5.38
C ALA A 86 -8.23 17.12 -6.03
N LEU A 87 -7.85 16.46 -7.13
CA LEU A 87 -6.66 16.81 -7.94
C LEU A 87 -6.83 18.16 -8.62
N ALA A 88 -8.02 18.45 -9.16
CA ALA A 88 -8.32 19.77 -9.75
C ALA A 88 -8.29 20.87 -8.66
N LEU A 89 -8.82 20.60 -7.46
CA LEU A 89 -8.72 21.50 -6.32
C LEU A 89 -7.26 21.75 -5.92
N ALA A 90 -6.44 20.69 -5.84
CA ALA A 90 -5.02 20.82 -5.56
C ALA A 90 -4.27 21.64 -6.62
N ALA A 91 -4.58 21.44 -7.91
CA ALA A 91 -4.02 22.22 -9.00
C ALA A 91 -4.39 23.71 -8.93
N ALA A 92 -5.58 24.04 -8.45
CA ALA A 92 -6.08 25.40 -8.28
C ALA A 92 -5.71 26.01 -6.90
N ALA A 93 -5.02 25.29 -6.02
CA ALA A 93 -4.73 25.72 -4.65
C ALA A 93 -4.00 27.08 -4.63
N PRO A 94 -4.55 28.12 -3.95
CA PRO A 94 -3.92 29.42 -3.83
C PRO A 94 -2.86 29.45 -2.70
N ASP A 95 -2.96 28.54 -1.75
CA ASP A 95 -2.11 28.47 -0.58
C ASP A 95 -1.88 27.01 -0.12
N ALA A 96 -0.96 26.84 0.83
CA ALA A 96 -0.62 25.53 1.36
C ALA A 96 -1.78 24.86 2.13
N GLY A 97 -2.66 25.61 2.78
CA GLY A 97 -3.79 25.06 3.54
C GLY A 97 -4.79 24.36 2.62
N VAL A 98 -5.17 25.01 1.51
CA VAL A 98 -6.03 24.40 0.49
C VAL A 98 -5.34 23.19 -0.16
N LEU A 99 -4.04 23.25 -0.42
CA LEU A 99 -3.27 22.15 -0.98
C LEU A 99 -3.26 20.93 -0.02
N LEU A 100 -3.02 21.15 1.26
CA LEU A 100 -3.03 20.10 2.28
C LEU A 100 -4.43 19.46 2.41
N ALA A 101 -5.49 20.28 2.43
CA ALA A 101 -6.86 19.78 2.47
C ALA A 101 -7.20 18.95 1.21
N ALA A 102 -6.79 19.42 0.03
CA ALA A 102 -6.96 18.68 -1.22
C ALA A 102 -6.20 17.34 -1.19
N TYR A 103 -4.96 17.29 -0.67
CA TYR A 103 -4.20 16.05 -0.54
C TYR A 103 -4.78 15.08 0.49
N LEU A 104 -5.42 15.56 1.54
CA LEU A 104 -6.20 14.71 2.45
C LEU A 104 -7.36 14.02 1.70
N LEU A 105 -8.07 14.76 0.83
CA LEU A 105 -9.14 14.20 0.00
C LEU A 105 -8.60 13.25 -1.07
N ILE A 106 -7.48 13.59 -1.72
CA ILE A 106 -6.78 12.72 -2.68
C ILE A 106 -6.45 11.39 -2.01
N GLY A 107 -5.85 11.42 -0.83
CA GLY A 107 -5.53 10.21 -0.07
C GLY A 107 -6.78 9.40 0.29
N ALA A 108 -7.82 10.04 0.79
CA ALA A 108 -9.07 9.34 1.12
C ALA A 108 -9.67 8.65 -0.11
N ALA A 109 -9.72 9.32 -1.26
CA ALA A 109 -10.20 8.75 -2.51
C ALA A 109 -9.28 7.64 -3.05
N ALA A 110 -7.96 7.74 -2.84
CA ALA A 110 -6.98 6.72 -3.25
C ALA A 110 -7.16 5.38 -2.51
N SER A 111 -7.92 5.33 -1.41
CA SER A 111 -8.31 4.09 -0.74
C SER A 111 -9.07 3.11 -1.65
N VAL A 112 -9.60 3.57 -2.79
CA VAL A 112 -10.19 2.73 -3.85
C VAL A 112 -9.23 1.62 -4.33
N ALA A 113 -7.93 1.82 -4.21
CA ALA A 113 -6.93 0.82 -4.56
C ALA A 113 -7.07 -0.48 -3.75
N ALA A 114 -7.29 -0.40 -2.43
CA ALA A 114 -7.54 -1.58 -1.60
C ALA A 114 -8.91 -2.21 -1.88
N GLN A 115 -9.91 -1.39 -2.21
CA GLN A 115 -11.23 -1.87 -2.61
C GLN A 115 -11.18 -2.63 -3.94
N ALA A 116 -10.37 -2.17 -4.91
CA ALA A 116 -10.14 -2.86 -6.17
C ALA A 116 -9.60 -4.29 -5.96
N SER A 117 -8.67 -4.47 -5.00
CA SER A 117 -8.16 -5.80 -4.62
C SER A 117 -9.27 -6.70 -4.05
N SER A 118 -10.11 -6.17 -3.18
CA SER A 118 -11.26 -6.88 -2.62
C SER A 118 -12.29 -7.26 -3.70
N ILE A 119 -12.60 -6.35 -4.62
CA ILE A 119 -13.50 -6.58 -5.75
C ILE A 119 -12.94 -7.67 -6.67
N ALA A 120 -11.64 -7.60 -7.03
CA ALA A 120 -10.98 -8.58 -7.85
C ALA A 120 -11.04 -9.99 -7.22
N GLY A 121 -10.76 -10.10 -5.92
CA GLY A 121 -10.82 -11.37 -5.20
C GLY A 121 -12.22 -11.99 -5.14
N ARG A 122 -13.27 -11.17 -4.99
CA ARG A 122 -14.67 -11.66 -4.91
C ARG A 122 -15.25 -12.10 -6.24
N HIS A 123 -14.88 -11.45 -7.33
CA HIS A 123 -15.43 -11.71 -8.66
C HIS A 123 -14.52 -12.63 -9.50
N ALA A 124 -13.39 -13.07 -8.97
CA ALA A 124 -12.50 -14.00 -9.64
C ALA A 124 -13.13 -15.41 -9.69
N PRO A 125 -12.91 -16.17 -10.77
CA PRO A 125 -13.30 -17.57 -10.85
C PRO A 125 -12.71 -18.39 -9.69
N THR A 126 -13.42 -19.47 -9.32
CA THR A 126 -12.95 -20.42 -8.31
C THR A 126 -11.54 -20.93 -8.68
N GLY A 127 -10.58 -20.87 -7.75
CA GLY A 127 -9.17 -21.22 -7.98
C GLY A 127 -8.29 -20.10 -8.55
N ARG A 128 -8.84 -18.96 -8.98
CA ARG A 128 -8.06 -17.80 -9.49
C ARG A 128 -8.14 -16.55 -8.63
N ARG A 129 -8.70 -16.63 -7.44
CA ARG A 129 -8.84 -15.46 -6.53
C ARG A 129 -7.49 -14.81 -6.20
N GLY A 130 -6.50 -15.63 -5.88
CA GLY A 130 -5.14 -15.13 -5.59
C GLY A 130 -4.52 -14.40 -6.77
N ALA A 131 -4.67 -14.92 -7.99
CA ALA A 131 -4.15 -14.28 -9.20
C ALA A 131 -4.80 -12.91 -9.46
N GLY A 132 -6.12 -12.77 -9.24
CA GLY A 132 -6.82 -11.50 -9.39
C GLY A 132 -6.32 -10.45 -8.39
N VAL A 133 -6.18 -10.82 -7.12
CA VAL A 133 -5.64 -9.92 -6.08
C VAL A 133 -4.18 -9.55 -6.37
N ALA A 134 -3.35 -10.52 -6.78
CA ALA A 134 -1.95 -10.28 -7.14
C ALA A 134 -1.81 -9.32 -8.33
N THR A 135 -2.68 -9.43 -9.35
CA THR A 135 -2.69 -8.51 -10.50
C THR A 135 -2.98 -7.08 -10.05
N VAL A 136 -3.96 -6.87 -9.16
CA VAL A 136 -4.26 -5.53 -8.65
C VAL A 136 -3.13 -5.01 -7.78
N ALA A 137 -2.52 -5.85 -6.93
CA ALA A 137 -1.36 -5.48 -6.12
C ALA A 137 -0.15 -5.08 -6.99
N ALA A 138 0.09 -5.79 -8.10
CA ALA A 138 1.11 -5.42 -9.06
C ALA A 138 0.82 -4.05 -9.70
N GLY A 139 -0.44 -3.78 -10.06
CA GLY A 139 -0.87 -2.47 -10.54
C GLY A 139 -0.63 -1.35 -9.53
N MET A 140 -0.94 -1.58 -8.25
CA MET A 140 -0.67 -0.62 -7.17
C MET A 140 0.83 -0.32 -7.04
N SER A 141 1.65 -1.36 -7.00
CA SER A 141 3.10 -1.19 -6.86
C SER A 141 3.73 -0.48 -8.06
N ALA A 142 3.32 -0.84 -9.28
CA ALA A 142 3.71 -0.13 -10.49
C ALA A 142 3.28 1.36 -10.41
N GLY A 143 2.06 1.63 -9.94
CA GLY A 143 1.56 2.99 -9.73
C GLY A 143 2.43 3.79 -8.76
N ILE A 144 2.84 3.23 -7.64
CA ILE A 144 3.72 3.87 -6.66
C ILE A 144 5.07 4.26 -7.30
N LEU A 145 5.68 3.34 -8.02
CA LEU A 145 7.02 3.54 -8.59
C LEU A 145 6.99 4.49 -9.81
N LEU A 146 6.06 4.25 -10.74
CA LEU A 146 5.93 5.06 -11.94
C LEU A 146 5.43 6.48 -11.66
N SER A 147 4.70 6.69 -10.56
CA SER A 147 4.13 8.00 -10.24
C SER A 147 5.19 9.07 -9.98
N ARG A 148 6.27 8.72 -9.28
CA ARG A 148 7.37 9.68 -9.02
C ARG A 148 8.12 10.00 -10.31
N LEU A 149 8.33 9.00 -11.17
CA LEU A 149 8.92 9.20 -12.49
C LEU A 149 8.05 10.12 -13.35
N ALA A 150 6.75 9.78 -13.47
CA ALA A 150 5.81 10.55 -14.27
C ALA A 150 5.57 11.95 -13.66
N GLY A 151 5.49 12.04 -12.32
CA GLY A 151 5.35 13.29 -11.59
C GLY A 151 6.53 14.21 -11.83
N GLY A 152 7.76 13.72 -11.65
CA GLY A 152 8.97 14.50 -11.90
C GLY A 152 9.14 14.91 -13.36
N ALA A 153 8.84 14.00 -14.31
CA ALA A 153 8.95 14.29 -15.74
C ALA A 153 7.90 15.33 -16.21
N LEU A 154 6.64 15.12 -15.85
CA LEU A 154 5.55 16.04 -16.21
C LEU A 154 5.68 17.37 -15.45
N GLY A 155 5.94 17.32 -14.15
CA GLY A 155 6.07 18.52 -13.34
C GLY A 155 7.23 19.39 -13.80
N GLY A 156 8.39 18.79 -14.08
CA GLY A 156 9.53 19.50 -14.65
C GLY A 156 9.28 20.08 -16.06
N ALA A 157 8.44 19.43 -16.88
CA ALA A 157 8.16 19.88 -18.24
C ALA A 157 7.06 20.93 -18.32
N ILE A 158 5.96 20.76 -17.57
CA ILE A 158 4.75 21.59 -17.70
C ILE A 158 4.32 22.26 -16.39
N GLY A 159 5.06 22.06 -15.31
CA GLY A 159 4.77 22.56 -13.97
C GLY A 159 3.79 21.68 -13.18
N TRP A 160 3.90 21.70 -11.85
CA TRP A 160 3.18 20.82 -10.93
C TRP A 160 1.65 20.96 -11.01
N ARG A 161 1.11 22.16 -11.26
CA ARG A 161 -0.34 22.41 -11.39
C ARG A 161 -0.91 21.68 -12.60
N ARG A 162 -0.27 21.80 -13.78
CA ARG A 162 -0.71 21.15 -15.01
C ARG A 162 -0.52 19.63 -14.92
N MET A 163 0.54 19.17 -14.28
CA MET A 163 0.75 17.75 -13.95
C MET A 163 -0.44 17.20 -13.17
N LEU A 164 -0.91 17.87 -12.12
CA LEU A 164 -2.07 17.43 -11.35
C LEU A 164 -3.35 17.37 -12.18
N LEU A 165 -3.54 18.33 -13.12
CA LEU A 165 -4.67 18.28 -14.06
C LEU A 165 -4.61 17.10 -15.02
N VAL A 166 -3.42 16.71 -15.49
CA VAL A 166 -3.23 15.49 -16.27
C VAL A 166 -3.67 14.27 -15.46
N PHE A 167 -3.24 14.15 -14.21
CA PHE A 167 -3.67 13.07 -13.34
C PHE A 167 -5.16 13.12 -13.01
N ALA A 168 -5.78 14.32 -12.91
CA ALA A 168 -7.22 14.46 -12.74
C ALA A 168 -7.98 13.91 -13.95
N VAL A 169 -7.53 14.19 -15.16
CA VAL A 169 -8.11 13.64 -16.40
C VAL A 169 -7.99 12.11 -16.42
N LEU A 170 -6.83 11.56 -16.09
CA LEU A 170 -6.64 10.11 -16.02
C LEU A 170 -7.57 9.46 -14.98
N ALA A 171 -7.75 10.08 -13.81
CA ALA A 171 -8.68 9.61 -12.80
C ALA A 171 -10.13 9.65 -13.31
N LEU A 172 -10.53 10.70 -14.01
CA LEU A 172 -11.87 10.84 -14.60
C LEU A 172 -12.13 9.79 -15.70
N LEU A 173 -11.16 9.54 -16.57
CA LEU A 173 -11.24 8.46 -17.56
C LEU A 173 -11.39 7.09 -16.88
N GLY A 174 -10.64 6.85 -15.79
CA GLY A 174 -10.79 5.68 -14.95
C GLY A 174 -12.17 5.58 -14.32
N ALA A 175 -12.76 6.71 -13.86
CA ALA A 175 -14.10 6.76 -13.31
C ALA A 175 -15.17 6.37 -14.36
N ILE A 176 -15.07 6.90 -15.57
CA ILE A 176 -15.97 6.56 -16.69
C ILE A 176 -15.84 5.08 -17.03
N ALA A 177 -14.61 4.57 -17.17
CA ALA A 177 -14.37 3.16 -17.46
C ALA A 177 -14.92 2.25 -16.34
N ALA A 178 -14.73 2.61 -15.08
CA ALA A 178 -15.29 1.86 -13.96
C ALA A 178 -16.82 1.87 -13.94
N ALA A 179 -17.44 3.03 -14.17
CA ALA A 179 -18.90 3.17 -14.18
C ALA A 179 -19.57 2.35 -15.30
N THR A 180 -18.89 2.20 -16.45
CA THR A 180 -19.41 1.50 -17.63
C THR A 180 -19.10 0.01 -17.64
N LEU A 181 -17.89 -0.39 -17.23
CA LEU A 181 -17.36 -1.74 -17.44
C LEU A 181 -17.41 -2.63 -16.17
N LEU A 182 -17.49 -2.06 -14.96
CA LEU A 182 -17.54 -2.88 -13.74
C LEU A 182 -18.94 -3.38 -13.41
N PRO A 183 -19.07 -4.49 -12.65
CA PRO A 183 -20.35 -5.06 -12.27
C PRO A 183 -21.25 -4.08 -11.52
N ARG A 184 -22.55 -4.11 -11.85
CA ARG A 184 -23.59 -3.25 -11.26
C ARG A 184 -24.33 -3.89 -10.09
N GLN A 185 -24.09 -5.17 -9.83
CA GLN A 185 -24.75 -5.91 -8.77
C GLN A 185 -24.22 -5.48 -7.40
N ARG A 186 -25.14 -5.21 -6.48
CA ARG A 186 -24.79 -4.87 -5.08
C ARG A 186 -24.45 -6.16 -4.33
N PRO A 187 -23.36 -6.18 -3.55
CA PRO A 187 -23.11 -7.27 -2.62
C PRO A 187 -24.18 -7.31 -1.51
N HIS A 188 -24.42 -8.49 -0.94
CA HIS A 188 -25.23 -8.61 0.27
C HIS A 188 -24.35 -8.37 1.49
N ALA A 189 -24.61 -7.28 2.22
CA ALA A 189 -23.91 -6.98 3.46
C ALA A 189 -24.66 -7.65 4.63
N GLU A 190 -24.03 -8.64 5.26
CA GLU A 190 -24.61 -9.34 6.42
C GLU A 190 -24.60 -8.50 7.70
N ARG A 191 -23.67 -7.56 7.85
CA ARG A 191 -23.49 -6.73 9.06
C ARG A 191 -23.71 -5.25 8.79
N GLY A 192 -24.25 -4.54 9.78
CA GLY A 192 -24.39 -3.07 9.75
C GLY A 192 -23.02 -2.37 9.61
N TYR A 193 -22.98 -1.21 8.92
CA TYR A 193 -21.74 -0.43 8.72
C TYR A 193 -21.02 -0.09 10.04
N ARG A 194 -21.77 0.38 11.05
CA ARG A 194 -21.22 0.70 12.38
C ARG A 194 -20.66 -0.55 13.07
N ALA A 195 -21.35 -1.70 12.95
CA ALA A 195 -20.88 -2.96 13.52
C ALA A 195 -19.58 -3.45 12.84
N ALA A 196 -19.44 -3.25 11.53
CA ALA A 196 -18.21 -3.55 10.81
C ALA A 196 -17.05 -2.70 11.35
N LEU A 197 -17.22 -1.39 11.51
CA LEU A 197 -16.21 -0.49 12.09
C LEU A 197 -15.86 -0.86 13.53
N ALA A 198 -16.85 -1.11 14.38
CA ALA A 198 -16.65 -1.46 15.78
C ALA A 198 -15.94 -2.81 15.97
N SER A 199 -15.96 -3.68 14.96
CA SER A 199 -15.29 -4.98 15.00
C SER A 199 -13.78 -4.91 14.79
N LEU A 200 -13.23 -3.79 14.31
CA LEU A 200 -11.81 -3.66 13.96
C LEU A 200 -10.88 -3.59 15.17
N PRO A 201 -11.09 -2.72 16.20
CA PRO A 201 -10.14 -2.57 17.31
C PRO A 201 -9.91 -3.85 18.13
N PRO A 202 -10.92 -4.70 18.41
CA PRO A 202 -10.72 -5.94 19.15
C PRO A 202 -9.80 -6.95 18.47
N LEU A 203 -9.63 -6.87 17.14
CA LEU A 203 -8.78 -7.80 16.39
C LEU A 203 -7.31 -7.70 16.79
N LEU A 204 -6.81 -6.50 17.11
CA LEU A 204 -5.43 -6.32 17.59
C LEU A 204 -5.18 -7.04 18.92
N ARG A 205 -6.17 -7.09 19.80
CA ARG A 205 -6.06 -7.82 21.08
C ARG A 205 -6.14 -9.32 20.86
N ARG A 206 -7.02 -9.75 19.95
CA ARG A 206 -7.29 -11.17 19.69
C ARG A 206 -6.18 -11.89 18.92
N PHE A 207 -5.47 -11.19 18.00
CA PHE A 207 -4.45 -11.77 17.15
C PHE A 207 -3.05 -11.18 17.45
N PRO A 208 -2.22 -11.83 18.29
CA PRO A 208 -0.85 -11.38 18.56
C PRO A 208 0.00 -11.28 17.30
N GLU A 209 -0.24 -12.18 16.32
CA GLU A 209 0.46 -12.20 15.05
C GLU A 209 0.12 -10.98 14.18
N LEU A 210 -1.12 -10.47 14.26
CA LEU A 210 -1.51 -9.20 13.63
C LEU A 210 -0.71 -8.03 14.21
N ARG A 211 -0.52 -7.99 15.54
CA ARG A 211 0.31 -6.94 16.18
C ARG A 211 1.75 -6.97 15.69
N ARG A 212 2.35 -8.17 15.54
CA ARG A 212 3.70 -8.32 14.99
C ARG A 212 3.76 -7.90 13.53
N ALA A 213 2.76 -8.29 12.72
CA ALA A 213 2.64 -7.87 11.32
C ALA A 213 2.52 -6.35 11.19
N VAL A 214 1.70 -5.71 12.03
CA VAL A 214 1.55 -4.25 12.08
C VAL A 214 2.84 -3.57 12.51
N ALA A 215 3.53 -4.06 13.54
CA ALA A 215 4.79 -3.49 14.00
C ALA A 215 5.87 -3.59 12.91
N THR A 216 6.06 -4.76 12.32
CA THR A 216 7.03 -4.95 11.24
C THR A 216 6.66 -4.11 10.01
N GLY A 217 5.39 -4.17 9.57
CA GLY A 217 4.89 -3.42 8.43
C GLY A 217 4.97 -1.91 8.64
N GLY A 218 4.57 -1.43 9.81
CA GLY A 218 4.61 -0.01 10.17
C GLY A 218 6.03 0.55 10.19
N LEU A 219 7.00 -0.16 10.81
CA LEU A 219 8.38 0.28 10.89
C LEU A 219 9.05 0.40 9.52
N TRP A 220 8.87 -0.59 8.64
CA TRP A 220 9.48 -0.48 7.32
C TRP A 220 8.78 0.58 6.45
N TYR A 221 7.46 0.77 6.59
CA TYR A 221 6.75 1.79 5.82
C TYR A 221 7.03 3.20 6.32
N PHE A 222 7.29 3.36 7.62
CA PHE A 222 7.89 4.56 8.19
C PHE A 222 9.24 4.84 7.52
N ALA A 223 10.16 3.88 7.52
CA ALA A 223 11.48 4.03 6.90
C ALA A 223 11.39 4.32 5.40
N PHE A 224 10.50 3.64 4.67
CA PHE A 224 10.26 3.85 3.25
C PHE A 224 9.83 5.29 2.94
N ASN A 225 8.83 5.78 3.66
CA ASN A 225 8.35 7.15 3.44
C ASN A 225 9.35 8.20 3.91
N LEU A 226 10.04 7.96 5.02
CA LEU A 226 11.11 8.82 5.50
C LEU A 226 12.23 8.98 4.43
N ILE A 227 12.77 7.88 3.91
CA ILE A 227 13.84 7.89 2.89
C ILE A 227 13.36 8.58 1.61
N TRP A 228 12.21 8.20 1.05
CA TRP A 228 11.77 8.74 -0.23
C TRP A 228 11.43 10.24 -0.20
N VAL A 229 10.81 10.72 0.88
CA VAL A 229 10.51 12.16 1.02
C VAL A 229 11.79 12.95 1.24
N THR A 230 12.66 12.50 2.15
CA THR A 230 13.91 13.21 2.42
C THR A 230 14.90 13.14 1.26
N LEU A 231 14.90 12.05 0.48
CA LEU A 231 15.67 11.94 -0.75
C LEU A 231 15.30 13.06 -1.74
N ALA A 232 13.99 13.24 -1.99
CA ALA A 232 13.53 14.28 -2.89
C ALA A 232 13.94 15.68 -2.39
N LEU A 233 13.83 15.94 -1.08
CA LEU A 233 14.23 17.20 -0.47
C LEU A 233 15.75 17.43 -0.53
N ALA A 234 16.54 16.40 -0.20
CA ALA A 234 18.00 16.50 -0.18
C ALA A 234 18.60 16.67 -1.59
N LEU A 235 18.08 15.96 -2.59
CA LEU A 235 18.54 16.07 -3.96
C LEU A 235 18.17 17.40 -4.63
N ALA A 236 17.10 18.04 -4.18
CA ALA A 236 16.68 19.35 -4.68
C ALA A 236 17.50 20.50 -4.12
N GLN A 237 18.21 20.30 -3.01
CA GLN A 237 19.03 21.32 -2.34
C GLN A 237 20.52 21.22 -2.73
N PRO A 238 21.34 22.28 -2.50
CA PRO A 238 22.78 22.18 -2.61
C PRO A 238 23.37 21.07 -1.73
N PRO A 239 24.42 20.36 -2.19
CA PRO A 239 25.20 20.59 -3.40
C PRO A 239 24.63 19.98 -4.67
N HIS A 240 23.50 19.22 -4.60
CA HIS A 240 22.98 18.47 -5.75
C HIS A 240 22.13 19.33 -6.70
N SER A 241 21.22 20.15 -6.15
CA SER A 241 20.36 21.08 -6.90
C SER A 241 19.66 20.46 -8.11
N LEU A 242 19.19 19.22 -7.97
CA LEU A 242 18.54 18.48 -9.07
C LEU A 242 17.11 18.98 -9.26
N GLY A 243 16.71 19.10 -10.53
CA GLY A 243 15.33 19.36 -10.90
C GLY A 243 14.42 18.14 -10.70
N PRO A 244 13.08 18.35 -10.69
CA PRO A 244 12.08 17.31 -10.42
C PRO A 244 12.19 16.09 -11.32
N GLY A 245 12.49 16.29 -12.61
CA GLY A 245 12.67 15.20 -13.57
C GLY A 245 13.84 14.28 -13.19
N ALA A 246 14.99 14.86 -12.80
CA ALA A 246 16.16 14.09 -12.38
C ALA A 246 15.90 13.33 -11.06
N ILE A 247 15.18 13.96 -10.12
CA ILE A 247 14.77 13.32 -8.87
C ILE A 247 13.84 12.15 -9.16
N GLY A 248 12.87 12.33 -10.06
CA GLY A 248 11.94 11.29 -10.49
C GLY A 248 12.62 10.06 -11.08
N LEU A 249 13.75 10.21 -11.78
CA LEU A 249 14.52 9.10 -12.35
C LEU A 249 15.04 8.10 -11.31
N TYR A 250 15.27 8.52 -10.06
CA TYR A 250 15.67 7.58 -8.99
C TYR A 250 14.60 6.52 -8.71
N SER A 251 13.34 6.76 -9.10
CA SER A 251 12.25 5.76 -8.99
C SER A 251 12.47 4.55 -9.91
N LEU A 252 13.30 4.67 -10.96
CA LEU A 252 13.70 3.52 -11.80
C LEU A 252 14.47 2.48 -10.98
N ALA A 253 15.24 2.92 -9.96
CA ALA A 253 15.89 2.00 -9.04
C ALA A 253 14.86 1.13 -8.29
N GLY A 254 13.74 1.73 -7.85
CA GLY A 254 12.63 1.01 -7.24
C GLY A 254 11.97 -0.02 -8.18
N LEU A 255 11.87 0.28 -9.48
CA LEU A 255 11.38 -0.68 -10.47
C LEU A 255 12.27 -1.93 -10.58
N LEU A 256 13.60 -1.78 -10.47
CA LEU A 256 14.50 -2.93 -10.39
C LEU A 256 14.24 -3.77 -9.13
N GLY A 257 14.02 -3.11 -7.99
CA GLY A 257 13.60 -3.78 -6.75
C GLY A 257 12.27 -4.53 -6.90
N PHE A 258 11.32 -3.94 -7.61
CA PHE A 258 10.03 -4.56 -7.90
C PHE A 258 10.15 -5.81 -8.77
N ALA A 259 11.11 -5.86 -9.69
CA ALA A 259 11.40 -7.04 -10.50
C ALA A 259 11.82 -8.25 -9.65
N ALA A 260 12.25 -8.06 -8.41
CA ALA A 260 12.55 -9.13 -7.47
C ALA A 260 11.32 -9.79 -6.82
N LEU A 261 10.11 -9.25 -6.97
CA LEU A 261 8.88 -9.80 -6.35
C LEU A 261 8.54 -11.24 -6.78
N PRO A 262 8.71 -11.67 -8.05
CA PRO A 262 8.49 -13.07 -8.42
C PRO A 262 9.43 -14.03 -7.66
N LEU A 263 10.66 -13.59 -7.36
CA LEU A 263 11.59 -14.34 -6.51
C LEU A 263 11.06 -14.45 -5.07
N THR A 264 10.49 -13.37 -4.55
CA THR A 264 9.87 -13.37 -3.22
C THR A 264 8.72 -14.38 -3.13
N GLY A 265 7.88 -14.47 -4.17
CA GLY A 265 6.82 -15.48 -4.23
C GLY A 265 7.38 -16.90 -4.09
N ARG A 266 8.42 -17.25 -4.88
CA ARG A 266 9.10 -18.55 -4.79
C ARG A 266 9.76 -18.80 -3.43
N LEU A 267 10.29 -17.75 -2.80
CA LEU A 267 10.88 -17.86 -1.47
C LEU A 267 9.82 -18.07 -0.39
N THR A 268 8.67 -17.43 -0.48
CA THR A 268 7.54 -17.66 0.46
C THR A 268 6.88 -19.01 0.30
N ASP A 269 6.95 -19.62 -0.90
CA ASP A 269 6.50 -21.00 -1.13
C ASP A 269 7.48 -22.04 -0.53
N ARG A 270 8.77 -21.69 -0.45
CA ARG A 270 9.84 -22.59 0.01
C ARG A 270 10.21 -22.43 1.48
N TYR A 271 10.08 -21.23 2.02
CA TYR A 271 10.48 -20.87 3.39
C TYR A 271 9.31 -20.29 4.17
N ALA A 272 9.36 -20.43 5.50
CA ALA A 272 8.36 -19.82 6.37
C ALA A 272 8.27 -18.29 6.14
N PRO A 273 7.06 -17.69 6.09
CA PRO A 273 6.89 -16.25 5.82
C PRO A 273 7.72 -15.35 6.75
N GLY A 274 7.90 -15.74 8.01
CA GLY A 274 8.74 -15.01 8.96
C GLY A 274 10.21 -14.93 8.54
N THR A 275 10.78 -16.00 7.99
CA THR A 275 12.16 -16.03 7.47
C THR A 275 12.32 -15.06 6.29
N VAL A 276 11.35 -15.08 5.36
CA VAL A 276 11.36 -14.18 4.21
C VAL A 276 11.27 -12.73 4.66
N ILE A 277 10.39 -12.41 5.62
CA ILE A 277 10.27 -11.05 6.19
C ILE A 277 11.59 -10.59 6.79
N VAL A 278 12.24 -11.41 7.62
CA VAL A 278 13.52 -11.03 8.26
C VAL A 278 14.62 -10.81 7.21
N ALA A 279 14.78 -11.75 6.27
CA ALA A 279 15.78 -11.61 5.20
C ALA A 279 15.54 -10.35 4.36
N SER A 280 14.28 -10.05 4.07
CA SER A 280 13.88 -8.84 3.32
C SER A 280 14.17 -7.56 4.10
N MET A 281 13.93 -7.54 5.42
CA MET A 281 14.26 -6.39 6.26
C MET A 281 15.77 -6.18 6.37
N LEU A 282 16.56 -7.24 6.44
CA LEU A 282 18.02 -7.15 6.44
C LEU A 282 18.56 -6.67 5.09
N ALA A 283 17.95 -7.07 3.96
CA ALA A 283 18.28 -6.54 2.65
C ALA A 283 17.97 -5.04 2.56
N ALA A 284 16.77 -4.61 3.01
CA ALA A 284 16.42 -3.19 3.07
C ALA A 284 17.37 -2.41 3.98
N ALA A 285 17.76 -2.96 5.12
CA ALA A 285 18.73 -2.36 6.03
C ALA A 285 20.11 -2.20 5.37
N ALA A 286 20.58 -3.19 4.60
CA ALA A 286 21.84 -3.11 3.85
C ALA A 286 21.79 -1.99 2.79
N GLY A 287 20.68 -1.89 2.02
CA GLY A 287 20.46 -0.77 1.10
C GLY A 287 20.48 0.59 1.83
N THR A 288 19.82 0.68 2.98
CA THR A 288 19.80 1.92 3.79
C THR A 288 21.18 2.25 4.37
N ALA A 289 21.95 1.26 4.81
CA ALA A 289 23.33 1.47 5.26
C ALA A 289 24.23 2.01 4.14
N LEU A 290 24.02 1.54 2.90
CA LEU A 290 24.71 2.07 1.74
C LEU A 290 24.27 3.51 1.43
N LEU A 291 22.99 3.87 1.59
CA LEU A 291 22.51 5.25 1.48
C LEU A 291 23.15 6.19 2.50
N ALA A 292 23.50 5.69 3.70
CA ALA A 292 24.18 6.48 4.72
C ALA A 292 25.59 6.93 4.32
N SER A 293 26.22 6.33 3.29
CA SER A 293 27.50 6.77 2.75
C SER A 293 27.41 8.11 1.99
N GLY A 294 26.21 8.55 1.63
CA GLY A 294 25.95 9.83 0.99
C GLY A 294 25.30 9.69 -0.40
N LEU A 295 24.91 10.83 -0.95
CA LEU A 295 24.23 10.97 -2.24
C LEU A 295 25.16 11.41 -3.37
N GLY A 296 26.47 11.50 -3.13
CA GLY A 296 27.45 12.04 -4.09
C GLY A 296 27.65 11.19 -5.35
N ASN A 297 27.32 9.89 -5.30
CA ASN A 297 27.41 9.01 -6.48
C ASN A 297 26.00 8.52 -6.87
N PRO A 298 25.46 8.98 -8.02
CA PRO A 298 24.10 8.59 -8.46
C PRO A 298 23.91 7.09 -8.64
N LEU A 299 24.91 6.35 -9.12
CA LEU A 299 24.82 4.90 -9.33
C LEU A 299 24.77 4.15 -8.01
N VAL A 300 25.60 4.55 -7.04
CA VAL A 300 25.59 3.97 -5.68
C VAL A 300 24.25 4.24 -5.01
N THR A 301 23.73 5.46 -5.12
CA THR A 301 22.43 5.84 -4.60
C THR A 301 21.31 5.01 -5.25
N ALA A 302 21.33 4.86 -6.58
CA ALA A 302 20.34 4.06 -7.31
C ALA A 302 20.39 2.56 -6.92
N LEU A 303 21.60 1.98 -6.80
CA LEU A 303 21.76 0.60 -6.35
C LEU A 303 21.26 0.42 -4.91
N ALA A 304 21.60 1.34 -4.02
CA ALA A 304 21.16 1.32 -2.64
C ALA A 304 19.63 1.39 -2.52
N LEU A 305 18.98 2.26 -3.32
CA LEU A 305 17.53 2.35 -3.41
C LEU A 305 16.90 1.07 -3.99
N ALA A 306 17.52 0.47 -5.02
CA ALA A 306 17.01 -0.78 -5.60
C ALA A 306 16.99 -1.91 -4.56
N VAL A 307 18.06 -2.06 -3.77
CA VAL A 307 18.16 -3.07 -2.70
C VAL A 307 17.18 -2.75 -1.56
N PHE A 308 17.09 -1.48 -1.17
CA PHE A 308 16.16 -1.00 -0.15
C PHE A 308 14.70 -1.30 -0.54
N ASP A 309 14.28 -0.91 -1.74
CA ASP A 309 12.91 -1.09 -2.22
C ASP A 309 12.58 -2.58 -2.44
N ALA A 310 13.52 -3.37 -2.98
CA ALA A 310 13.37 -4.82 -3.11
C ALA A 310 13.07 -5.47 -1.76
N GLY A 311 13.82 -5.12 -0.71
CA GLY A 311 13.59 -5.61 0.64
C GLY A 311 12.24 -5.18 1.18
N CYS A 312 11.86 -3.90 1.02
CA CYS A 312 10.58 -3.36 1.49
C CYS A 312 9.38 -4.04 0.82
N PHE A 313 9.38 -4.15 -0.49
CA PHE A 313 8.27 -4.78 -1.24
C PHE A 313 8.18 -6.29 -1.01
N ALA A 314 9.33 -6.96 -0.88
CA ALA A 314 9.37 -8.38 -0.55
C ALA A 314 8.76 -8.65 0.84
N ALA A 315 9.12 -7.86 1.85
CA ALA A 315 8.53 -7.95 3.18
C ALA A 315 7.03 -7.66 3.18
N GLN A 316 6.58 -6.68 2.39
CA GLN A 316 5.16 -6.38 2.26
C GLN A 316 4.38 -7.58 1.71
N ALA A 317 4.86 -8.20 0.64
CA ALA A 317 4.21 -9.37 0.05
C ALA A 317 4.11 -10.54 1.04
N ALA A 318 5.22 -10.84 1.74
CA ALA A 318 5.26 -11.91 2.74
C ALA A 318 4.35 -11.60 3.96
N ASN A 319 4.33 -10.34 4.41
CA ASN A 319 3.50 -9.90 5.55
C ASN A 319 2.01 -9.95 5.21
N GLN A 320 1.64 -9.51 4.00
CA GLN A 320 0.26 -9.57 3.52
C GLN A 320 -0.25 -11.02 3.41
N SER A 321 0.57 -11.93 2.86
CA SER A 321 0.23 -13.35 2.78
C SER A 321 0.00 -13.95 4.16
N ARG A 322 0.84 -13.60 5.14
CA ARG A 322 0.71 -14.03 6.53
C ARG A 322 -0.60 -13.55 7.16
N ILE A 323 -0.98 -12.26 6.97
CA ILE A 323 -2.21 -11.69 7.53
C ILE A 323 -3.44 -12.41 6.99
N ILE A 324 -3.46 -12.71 5.69
CA ILE A 324 -4.57 -13.44 5.05
C ILE A 324 -4.69 -14.87 5.61
N ALA A 325 -3.55 -15.53 5.88
CA ALA A 325 -3.51 -16.89 6.42
C ALA A 325 -3.94 -17.00 7.89
N LEU A 326 -3.91 -15.90 8.68
CA LEU A 326 -4.30 -15.91 10.11
C LEU A 326 -5.77 -16.30 10.33
N ALA A 327 -6.68 -15.77 9.52
CA ALA A 327 -8.10 -16.11 9.54
C ALA A 327 -8.69 -15.78 8.16
N PRO A 328 -8.76 -16.76 7.24
CA PRO A 328 -9.23 -16.53 5.88
C PRO A 328 -10.66 -15.99 5.79
N ASP A 329 -11.52 -16.38 6.72
CA ASP A 329 -12.91 -15.90 6.89
C ASP A 329 -12.97 -14.42 7.35
N ARG A 330 -11.91 -13.88 7.91
CA ARG A 330 -11.77 -12.50 8.42
C ARG A 330 -10.66 -11.71 7.75
N ALA A 331 -10.10 -12.21 6.66
CA ALA A 331 -8.95 -11.61 5.97
C ALA A 331 -9.17 -10.14 5.63
N GLY A 332 -10.37 -9.75 5.20
CA GLY A 332 -10.71 -8.36 4.91
C GLY A 332 -10.61 -7.44 6.14
N SER A 333 -11.16 -7.86 7.29
CA SER A 333 -11.09 -7.07 8.53
C SER A 333 -9.67 -6.98 9.08
N LEU A 334 -8.90 -8.07 9.02
CA LEU A 334 -7.50 -8.09 9.44
C LEU A 334 -6.65 -7.17 8.56
N SER A 335 -6.85 -7.22 7.24
CA SER A 335 -6.18 -6.34 6.29
C SER A 335 -6.54 -4.87 6.51
N SER A 336 -7.80 -4.55 6.84
CA SER A 336 -8.22 -3.18 7.13
C SER A 336 -7.49 -2.61 8.35
N VAL A 337 -7.43 -3.36 9.46
CA VAL A 337 -6.69 -2.94 10.66
C VAL A 337 -5.20 -2.76 10.36
N TYR A 338 -4.61 -3.71 9.62
CA TYR A 338 -3.22 -3.62 9.20
C TYR A 338 -2.98 -2.35 8.36
N LEU A 339 -3.79 -2.10 7.32
CA LEU A 339 -3.60 -0.96 6.42
C LEU A 339 -3.74 0.38 7.15
N VAL A 340 -4.73 0.53 8.04
CA VAL A 340 -4.88 1.76 8.84
C VAL A 340 -3.61 2.07 9.62
N LEU A 341 -3.08 1.11 10.39
CA LEU A 341 -1.90 1.33 11.22
C LEU A 341 -0.60 1.44 10.39
N TYR A 342 -0.53 0.70 9.31
CA TYR A 342 0.55 0.77 8.33
C TYR A 342 0.65 2.18 7.72
N PHE A 343 -0.46 2.73 7.21
CA PHE A 343 -0.48 4.08 6.65
C PHE A 343 -0.29 5.16 7.71
N THR A 344 -0.74 4.95 8.95
CA THR A 344 -0.41 5.84 10.07
C THR A 344 1.09 5.94 10.27
N SER A 345 1.80 4.81 10.26
CA SER A 345 3.26 4.80 10.42
C SER A 345 3.97 5.51 9.25
N GLY A 346 3.47 5.33 8.02
CA GLY A 346 3.97 6.07 6.86
C GLY A 346 3.73 7.58 6.97
N ALA A 347 2.56 7.99 7.44
CA ALA A 347 2.23 9.40 7.68
C ALA A 347 3.17 10.02 8.73
N VAL A 348 3.50 9.30 9.79
CA VAL A 348 4.51 9.74 10.76
C VAL A 348 5.87 9.89 10.10
N GLY A 349 6.29 8.92 9.26
CA GLY A 349 7.56 8.99 8.53
C GLY A 349 7.67 10.22 7.63
N THR A 350 6.59 10.56 6.92
CA THR A 350 6.56 11.78 6.09
C THR A 350 6.50 13.06 6.91
N ALA A 351 5.76 13.07 8.03
CA ALA A 351 5.62 14.25 8.88
C ALA A 351 6.93 14.69 9.52
N VAL A 352 7.77 13.72 9.91
CA VAL A 352 9.07 14.01 10.52
C VAL A 352 10.20 14.19 9.49
N ALA A 353 9.94 13.97 8.20
CA ALA A 353 10.97 13.94 7.16
C ALA A 353 11.75 15.25 7.06
N ALA A 354 11.07 16.38 6.83
CA ALA A 354 11.74 17.68 6.68
C ALA A 354 12.44 18.14 7.98
N PRO A 355 11.76 18.21 9.15
CA PRO A 355 12.43 18.66 10.37
C PRO A 355 13.57 17.73 10.79
N LEU A 356 13.48 16.43 10.53
CA LEU A 356 14.54 15.50 10.87
C LEU A 356 15.73 15.64 9.90
N LEU A 357 15.47 15.93 8.61
CA LEU A 357 16.52 16.22 7.64
C LEU A 357 17.29 17.50 8.01
N ASP A 358 16.58 18.53 8.43
CA ASP A 358 17.19 19.80 8.87
C ASP A 358 18.05 19.61 10.14
N ALA A 359 17.58 18.79 11.09
CA ALA A 359 18.27 18.57 12.35
C ALA A 359 19.45 17.59 12.26
N LEU A 360 19.35 16.52 11.49
CA LEU A 360 20.30 15.39 11.49
C LEU A 360 21.03 15.21 10.15
N GLY A 361 20.62 15.92 9.12
CA GLY A 361 21.12 15.74 7.75
C GLY A 361 20.80 14.38 7.16
N TRP A 362 21.23 14.14 5.93
CA TRP A 362 20.96 12.90 5.19
C TRP A 362 21.46 11.63 5.91
N ARG A 363 22.64 11.71 6.52
CA ARG A 363 23.22 10.56 7.25
C ARG A 363 22.36 10.19 8.46
N GLY A 364 21.87 11.17 9.22
CA GLY A 364 20.99 10.93 10.36
C GLY A 364 19.64 10.31 9.95
N ILE A 365 19.07 10.76 8.83
CA ILE A 365 17.89 10.16 8.22
C ILE A 365 18.11 8.68 7.89
N SER A 366 19.22 8.39 7.20
CA SER A 366 19.54 7.00 6.81
C SER A 366 19.76 6.11 8.05
N LEU A 367 20.41 6.60 9.09
CA LEU A 367 20.60 5.86 10.35
C LEU A 367 19.28 5.64 11.10
N THR A 368 18.36 6.61 11.09
CA THR A 368 17.04 6.48 11.68
C THR A 368 16.22 5.41 10.95
N ALA A 369 16.22 5.43 9.62
CA ALA A 369 15.55 4.41 8.81
C ALA A 369 16.19 3.03 9.00
N LEU A 370 17.52 2.94 9.05
CA LEU A 370 18.26 1.71 9.34
C LEU A 370 17.85 1.11 10.69
N ALA A 371 17.81 1.93 11.75
CA ALA A 371 17.37 1.49 13.07
C ALA A 371 15.93 0.94 13.04
N ALA A 372 15.01 1.63 12.36
CA ALA A 372 13.62 1.15 12.21
C ALA A 372 13.55 -0.21 11.51
N LEU A 373 14.35 -0.42 10.44
CA LEU A 373 14.38 -1.70 9.70
C LEU A 373 15.01 -2.84 10.53
N LEU A 374 16.05 -2.56 11.30
CA LEU A 374 16.65 -3.57 12.20
C LEU A 374 15.69 -3.95 13.32
N VAL A 375 14.95 -3.00 13.90
CA VAL A 375 13.87 -3.28 14.85
C VAL A 375 12.76 -4.09 14.20
N ALA A 376 12.37 -3.78 12.95
CA ALA A 376 11.40 -4.56 12.20
C ALA A 376 11.87 -6.01 11.99
N ALA A 377 13.14 -6.22 11.65
CA ALA A 377 13.74 -7.55 11.54
C ALA A 377 13.71 -8.31 12.87
N ALA A 378 14.07 -7.64 13.98
CA ALA A 378 14.03 -8.22 15.32
C ALA A 378 12.62 -8.59 15.79
N VAL A 379 11.61 -7.79 15.46
CA VAL A 379 10.20 -8.11 15.72
C VAL A 379 9.76 -9.30 14.84
N GLY A 380 10.16 -9.31 13.57
CA GLY A 380 9.89 -10.39 12.63
C GLY A 380 10.49 -11.74 13.08
N SER A 381 11.71 -11.73 13.63
CA SER A 381 12.40 -12.95 14.08
C SER A 381 11.71 -13.66 15.24
N ARG A 382 11.00 -12.93 16.10
CA ARG A 382 10.20 -13.54 17.19
C ARG A 382 9.05 -14.41 16.67
N SER A 383 8.65 -14.23 15.42
CA SER A 383 7.64 -15.05 14.76
C SER A 383 8.15 -16.41 14.32
N LEU A 384 9.48 -16.59 14.18
CA LEU A 384 10.10 -17.86 13.81
C LEU A 384 10.04 -18.90 14.93
N ARG A 385 9.80 -18.46 16.17
CA ARG A 385 9.81 -19.31 17.36
C ARG A 385 8.44 -19.90 17.71
N VAL A 386 7.38 -19.54 16.98
CA VAL A 386 6.05 -20.11 17.18
C VAL A 386 5.94 -21.31 16.23
N PRO A 387 5.84 -22.56 16.74
CA PRO A 387 5.60 -23.72 15.89
C PRO A 387 4.34 -23.48 15.06
N ALA A 388 4.40 -23.80 13.76
CA ALA A 388 3.19 -23.92 12.98
C ALA A 388 2.29 -24.92 13.72
N HIS A 389 1.13 -24.47 14.22
CA HIS A 389 0.10 -25.40 14.67
C HIS A 389 -0.26 -26.24 13.46
N GLY A 390 0.25 -27.47 13.43
CA GLY A 390 -0.22 -28.48 12.51
C GLY A 390 -1.74 -28.62 12.66
N PRO A 391 -2.45 -29.03 11.61
CA PRO A 391 -3.87 -29.32 11.72
C PRO A 391 -4.06 -30.27 12.92
N ASP A 392 -4.95 -29.87 13.83
CA ASP A 392 -5.34 -30.64 15.01
C ASP A 392 -5.70 -32.08 14.54
N PRO A 393 -4.96 -33.13 14.91
CA PRO A 393 -5.28 -34.50 14.50
C PRO A 393 -6.56 -35.04 15.15
N ALA A 394 -7.23 -34.24 16.00
CA ALA A 394 -8.51 -34.53 16.60
C ALA A 394 -9.66 -33.96 15.76
N GLY A 395 -9.82 -34.42 14.52
CA GLY A 395 -11.11 -34.42 13.87
C GLY A 395 -12.12 -35.19 14.75
N PRO A 396 -13.39 -34.80 14.77
CA PRO A 396 -14.38 -35.43 15.64
C PRO A 396 -14.37 -36.95 15.42
N ARG A 397 -13.91 -37.67 16.44
CA ARG A 397 -14.08 -39.13 16.50
C ARG A 397 -15.57 -39.38 16.34
N ALA A 398 -15.95 -40.01 15.25
CA ALA A 398 -17.28 -40.54 15.04
C ALA A 398 -17.61 -41.48 16.19
N ALA A 399 -18.27 -40.98 17.21
CA ALA A 399 -18.98 -41.79 18.20
C ALA A 399 -20.22 -42.34 17.52
N GLY A 400 -20.21 -43.59 17.18
CA GLY A 400 -21.39 -44.19 16.56
C GLY A 400 -21.12 -45.53 15.91
N ALA A 401 -20.43 -46.43 16.55
CA ALA A 401 -20.54 -47.85 16.26
C ALA A 401 -21.40 -48.48 17.36
N GLY A 402 -22.62 -48.87 17.00
CA GLY A 402 -23.41 -49.61 17.96
C GLY A 402 -24.84 -49.87 17.49
N SER A 403 -25.05 -51.07 17.03
CA SER A 403 -26.30 -51.85 16.93
C SER A 403 -26.78 -52.17 15.51
N SER A 404 -26.14 -53.16 14.95
CA SER A 404 -26.72 -54.01 13.94
C SER A 404 -27.84 -54.86 14.55
N THR A 405 -29.11 -54.56 14.25
CA THR A 405 -30.25 -55.45 14.45
C THR A 405 -30.51 -56.19 13.14
N PRO A 406 -30.57 -57.53 13.11
CA PRO A 406 -30.83 -58.24 11.86
C PRO A 406 -32.32 -58.19 11.53
N VAL A 407 -32.67 -57.64 10.38
CA VAL A 407 -34.02 -57.69 9.82
C VAL A 407 -34.24 -59.10 9.26
N ARG A 408 -35.17 -59.83 9.90
CA ARG A 408 -35.72 -61.12 9.55
C ARG A 408 -36.44 -61.01 8.21
N ARG A 409 -35.96 -61.71 7.19
CA ARG A 409 -36.73 -61.96 5.96
C ARG A 409 -37.90 -62.88 6.30
N SER A 410 -39.13 -62.45 6.11
CA SER A 410 -40.33 -63.28 5.91
C SER A 410 -40.67 -63.30 4.43
N ARG A 411 -40.66 -64.49 3.88
CA ARG A 411 -41.25 -64.82 2.59
C ARG A 411 -42.76 -64.72 2.74
N LEU A 412 -43.43 -64.07 1.84
CA LEU A 412 -44.54 -64.57 1.05
C LEU A 412 -44.68 -63.61 -0.14
#